data_b8d734a1a0683cf36beee6bdae0e5dac
#
_entry.id   b8d734a1a0683cf36beee6bdae0e5dac
#
_cell.length_a   1.000
_cell.length_b   1.000
_cell.length_c   1.000
_cell.angle_alpha   90.00
_cell.angle_beta   90.00
_cell.angle_gamma   90.00
#
_symmetry.space_group_name_H-M   'P 1'
#
loop_
_entity.id
_entity.type
_entity.pdbx_description
1 polymer ?
#
loop_
_entity_poly.entity_id
_entity_poly.type
_entity_poly.pdbx_seq_one_letter_code
_entity_poly.pdbx_strand_id
1 'polypeptide(L)'
;MVAAFRMLSALGVLAAMAPLGAGYTEILNESFDRRWIDWHPAAGKRSGAYATGAAYDVHPYMLINYNGQYNDVSTLAHELGHTMHTYYSNKTQPFPTADYATFVAEVA
;
A
#
# COMPACT_ATOMS: atom_id res chain seq x y z
N MET A 1 0.21 -20.48 9.14
CA MET A 1 0.95 -19.53 9.99
C MET A 1 1.18 -18.19 9.30
N VAL A 2 1.77 -18.16 8.11
CA VAL A 2 2.01 -16.90 7.36
C VAL A 2 0.72 -16.14 7.05
N ALA A 3 -0.36 -16.83 6.69
CA ALA A 3 -1.66 -16.19 6.43
C ALA A 3 -2.26 -15.51 7.66
N ALA A 4 -2.10 -16.11 8.84
CA ALA A 4 -2.57 -15.51 10.09
C ALA A 4 -1.77 -14.25 10.46
N PHE A 5 -0.45 -14.29 10.32
CA PHE A 5 0.40 -13.11 10.54
C PHE A 5 0.10 -11.97 9.58
N ARG A 6 -0.13 -12.30 8.30
CA ARG A 6 -0.55 -11.31 7.30
C ARG A 6 -1.85 -10.61 7.70
N MET A 7 -2.84 -11.40 8.15
CA MET A 7 -4.12 -10.87 8.60
C MET A 7 -3.99 -9.98 9.83
N LEU A 8 -3.19 -10.40 10.81
CA LEU A 8 -2.90 -9.59 11.99
C LEU A 8 -2.18 -8.28 11.64
N SER A 9 -1.24 -8.33 10.71
CA SER A 9 -0.54 -7.14 10.23
C SER A 9 -1.48 -6.17 9.53
N ALA A 10 -2.38 -6.67 8.67
CA ALA A 10 -3.38 -5.86 8.01
C ALA A 10 -4.32 -5.19 9.01
N LEU A 11 -4.82 -5.94 9.99
CA LEU A 11 -5.67 -5.42 11.06
C LEU A 11 -4.94 -4.38 11.93
N GLY A 12 -3.68 -4.62 12.23
CA GLY A 12 -2.85 -3.69 12.99
C GLY A 12 -2.64 -2.36 12.26
N VAL A 13 -2.36 -2.41 10.97
CA VAL A 13 -2.21 -1.21 10.13
C VAL A 13 -3.55 -0.46 10.02
N LEU A 14 -4.66 -1.15 9.79
CA LEU A 14 -5.99 -0.52 9.76
C LEU A 14 -6.31 0.19 11.07
N ALA A 15 -6.04 -0.44 12.21
CA ALA A 15 -6.24 0.15 13.52
C ALA A 15 -5.35 1.39 13.75
N ALA A 16 -4.09 1.32 13.36
CA ALA A 16 -3.14 2.43 13.48
C ALA A 16 -3.53 3.63 12.60
N MET A 17 -4.16 3.40 11.46
CA MET A 17 -4.59 4.44 10.52
C MET A 17 -6.00 4.99 10.81
N ALA A 18 -6.71 4.47 11.80
CA ALA A 18 -8.05 4.92 12.17
C ALA A 18 -8.17 6.44 12.41
N PRO A 19 -7.17 7.14 13.01
CA PRO A 19 -7.21 8.59 13.17
C PRO A 19 -7.28 9.38 11.87
N LEU A 20 -6.94 8.78 10.73
CA LEU A 20 -7.02 9.42 9.41
C LEU A 20 -8.45 9.48 8.84
N GLY A 21 -9.41 8.87 9.53
CA GLY A 21 -10.83 8.93 9.20
C GLY A 21 -11.36 7.71 8.47
N ALA A 22 -12.69 7.57 8.49
CA ALA A 22 -13.39 6.42 7.93
C ALA A 22 -13.20 6.29 6.41
N GLY A 23 -13.21 7.40 5.67
CA GLY A 23 -12.99 7.38 4.22
C GLY A 23 -11.63 6.83 3.83
N TYR A 24 -10.59 7.16 4.60
CA TYR A 24 -9.24 6.64 4.38
C TYR A 24 -9.17 5.14 4.69
N THR A 25 -9.68 4.72 5.83
CA THR A 25 -9.63 3.31 6.25
C THR A 25 -10.49 2.40 5.38
N GLU A 26 -11.58 2.90 4.80
CA GLU A 26 -12.37 2.16 3.80
C GLU A 26 -11.54 1.79 2.57
N ILE A 27 -10.83 2.75 1.99
CA ILE A 27 -9.98 2.50 0.82
C ILE A 27 -8.81 1.59 1.18
N LEU A 28 -8.24 1.78 2.36
CA LEU A 28 -7.18 0.92 2.86
C LEU A 28 -7.65 -0.53 3.01
N ASN A 29 -8.85 -0.74 3.55
CA ASN A 29 -9.45 -2.07 3.64
C ASN A 29 -9.74 -2.67 2.25
N GLU A 30 -10.23 -1.87 1.32
CA GLU A 30 -10.43 -2.28 -0.08
C GLU A 30 -9.13 -2.79 -0.71
N SER A 31 -7.99 -2.16 -0.41
CA SER A 31 -6.70 -2.59 -0.93
C SER A 31 -6.32 -4.03 -0.51
N PHE A 32 -6.74 -4.43 0.68
CA PHE A 32 -6.57 -5.81 1.15
C PHE A 32 -7.56 -6.77 0.49
N ASP A 33 -8.83 -6.40 0.42
CA ASP A 33 -9.90 -7.25 -0.08
C ASP A 33 -9.81 -7.48 -1.60
N ARG A 34 -9.43 -6.45 -2.35
CA ARG A 34 -9.34 -6.47 -3.80
C ARG A 34 -7.95 -6.81 -4.34
N ARG A 35 -7.06 -7.31 -3.51
CA ARG A 35 -5.77 -7.82 -3.92
C ARG A 35 -4.87 -6.79 -4.64
N TRP A 36 -4.81 -5.58 -4.14
CA TRP A 36 -3.87 -4.58 -4.66
C TRP A 36 -2.42 -4.94 -4.33
N ILE A 37 -2.21 -5.91 -3.43
CA ILE A 37 -0.92 -6.25 -2.82
C ILE A 37 -0.47 -7.63 -3.28
N ASP A 38 0.71 -7.72 -3.85
CA ASP A 38 1.42 -8.97 -4.05
C ASP A 38 2.34 -9.22 -2.85
N TRP A 39 1.98 -10.18 -2.02
CA TRP A 39 2.49 -10.34 -0.66
C TRP A 39 3.78 -11.13 -0.53
N HIS A 40 3.88 -12.29 -1.17
CA HIS A 40 4.84 -13.31 -0.79
C HIS A 40 6.03 -13.40 -1.75
N PRO A 41 7.23 -13.77 -1.24
CA PRO A 41 8.35 -14.13 -2.09
C PRO A 41 7.97 -15.26 -3.04
N ALA A 42 8.47 -15.20 -4.26
CA ALA A 42 8.25 -16.22 -5.28
C ALA A 42 9.45 -16.29 -6.23
N ALA A 43 9.61 -17.42 -6.92
CA ALA A 43 10.65 -17.55 -7.93
C ALA A 43 10.44 -16.53 -9.06
N GLY A 44 11.48 -15.82 -9.42
CA GLY A 44 11.45 -14.78 -10.46
C GLY A 44 10.84 -13.44 -10.01
N LYS A 45 10.31 -13.36 -8.79
CA LYS A 45 9.80 -12.11 -8.23
C LYS A 45 10.95 -11.18 -7.85
N ARG A 46 10.78 -9.89 -8.18
CA ARG A 46 11.73 -8.84 -7.79
C ARG A 46 11.79 -8.72 -6.26
N SER A 47 12.99 -8.55 -5.72
CA SER A 47 13.21 -8.30 -4.29
C SER A 47 12.80 -6.88 -3.90
N GLY A 48 12.66 -6.64 -2.60
CA GLY A 48 12.30 -5.34 -2.04
C GLY A 48 10.79 -5.11 -1.96
N ALA A 49 10.42 -3.86 -1.86
CA ALA A 49 9.03 -3.42 -1.79
C ALA A 49 8.85 -2.15 -2.60
N TYR A 50 7.70 -1.98 -3.23
CA TYR A 50 7.33 -0.74 -3.91
C TYR A 50 5.82 -0.63 -4.10
N ALA A 51 5.35 0.61 -4.27
CA ALA A 51 4.01 0.92 -4.72
C ALA A 51 4.08 1.61 -6.09
N THR A 52 3.12 1.36 -6.95
CA THR A 52 3.05 1.99 -8.26
C THR A 52 1.62 2.36 -8.64
N GLY A 53 1.43 3.56 -9.18
CA GLY A 53 0.17 4.05 -9.74
C GLY A 53 0.28 4.32 -11.24
N ALA A 54 1.20 3.64 -11.93
CA ALA A 54 1.43 3.85 -13.37
C ALA A 54 0.17 3.61 -14.23
N ALA A 55 -0.74 2.77 -13.78
CA ALA A 55 -2.05 2.58 -14.41
C ALA A 55 -3.06 3.56 -13.78
N TYR A 56 -3.08 4.78 -14.28
CA TYR A 56 -3.85 5.90 -13.74
C TYR A 56 -5.36 5.63 -13.56
N ASP A 57 -5.98 4.93 -14.50
CA ASP A 57 -7.44 4.68 -14.52
C ASP A 57 -7.89 3.51 -13.64
N VAL A 58 -6.96 2.83 -13.00
CA VAL A 58 -7.23 1.74 -12.06
C VAL A 58 -6.61 2.05 -10.70
N HIS A 59 -6.80 1.18 -9.72
CA HIS A 59 -6.18 1.34 -8.42
C HIS A 59 -4.65 1.19 -8.49
N PRO A 60 -3.88 1.74 -7.52
CA PRO A 60 -2.46 1.44 -7.39
C PRO A 60 -2.21 -0.03 -7.11
N TYR A 61 -1.00 -0.48 -7.39
CA TYR A 61 -0.51 -1.83 -7.07
C TYR A 61 0.67 -1.74 -6.12
N MET A 62 0.78 -2.71 -5.24
CA MET A 62 1.87 -2.81 -4.30
C MET A 62 2.52 -4.19 -4.37
N LEU A 63 3.85 -4.22 -4.36
CA LEU A 63 4.62 -5.44 -4.27
C LEU A 63 5.42 -5.40 -2.97
N ILE A 64 5.33 -6.47 -2.19
CA ILE A 64 6.18 -6.70 -1.03
C ILE A 64 6.67 -8.15 -1.03
N ASN A 65 7.62 -8.45 -0.17
CA ASN A 65 8.12 -9.80 0.07
C ASN A 65 7.94 -10.12 1.56
N TYR A 66 6.71 -10.45 1.94
CA TYR A 66 6.29 -10.62 3.33
C TYR A 66 6.71 -11.98 3.89
N ASN A 67 7.49 -11.97 4.96
CA ASN A 67 7.99 -13.17 5.65
C ASN A 67 7.49 -13.30 7.10
N GLY A 68 6.61 -12.42 7.55
CA GLY A 68 6.05 -12.46 8.91
C GLY A 68 6.95 -11.85 9.98
N GLN A 69 7.88 -10.99 9.61
CA GLN A 69 8.77 -10.30 10.55
C GLN A 69 8.26 -8.89 10.86
N TYR A 70 8.74 -8.30 11.95
CA TYR A 70 8.38 -6.93 12.34
C TYR A 70 8.67 -5.91 11.23
N ASN A 71 9.83 -6.02 10.57
CA ASN A 71 10.19 -5.14 9.47
C ASN A 71 9.20 -5.23 8.30
N ASP A 72 8.58 -6.37 8.08
CA ASP A 72 7.58 -6.54 7.03
C ASP A 72 6.31 -5.75 7.33
N VAL A 73 5.93 -5.65 8.61
CA VAL A 73 4.78 -4.84 9.04
C VAL A 73 5.06 -3.35 8.82
N SER A 74 6.26 -2.90 9.19
CA SER A 74 6.70 -1.51 8.96
C SER A 74 6.75 -1.18 7.46
N THR A 75 7.30 -2.07 6.66
CA THR A 75 7.33 -1.94 5.20
C THR A 75 5.92 -1.90 4.62
N LEU A 76 5.03 -2.77 5.08
CA LEU A 76 3.63 -2.77 4.66
C LEU A 76 2.97 -1.42 4.93
N ALA A 77 3.12 -0.88 6.13
CA ALA A 77 2.57 0.43 6.48
C ALA A 77 3.14 1.56 5.61
N HIS A 78 4.44 1.55 5.36
CA HIS A 78 5.13 2.51 4.51
C HIS A 78 4.62 2.49 3.06
N GLU A 79 4.59 1.31 2.46
CA GLU A 79 4.12 1.16 1.07
C GLU A 79 2.62 1.43 0.93
N LEU A 80 1.83 1.14 1.94
CA LEU A 80 0.41 1.52 1.96
C LEU A 80 0.24 3.04 2.01
N GLY A 81 1.12 3.77 2.69
CA GLY A 81 1.16 5.23 2.67
C GLY A 81 1.35 5.76 1.24
N HIS A 82 2.33 5.24 0.51
CA HIS A 82 2.53 5.58 -0.91
C HIS A 82 1.33 5.20 -1.77
N THR A 83 0.77 4.03 -1.55
CA THR A 83 -0.42 3.55 -2.27
C THR A 83 -1.61 4.49 -2.09
N MET A 84 -1.88 4.93 -0.87
CA MET A 84 -2.95 5.86 -0.56
C MET A 84 -2.70 7.25 -1.13
N HIS A 85 -1.46 7.75 -1.06
CA HIS A 85 -1.07 9.02 -1.68
C HIS A 85 -1.33 8.99 -3.19
N THR A 86 -0.88 7.94 -3.86
CA THR A 86 -1.10 7.74 -5.30
C THR A 86 -2.58 7.62 -5.63
N TYR A 87 -3.34 6.87 -4.84
CA TYR A 87 -4.79 6.72 -5.02
C TYR A 87 -5.50 8.08 -5.02
N TYR A 88 -5.25 8.89 -4.00
CA TYR A 88 -5.89 10.20 -3.89
C TYR A 88 -5.39 11.18 -4.93
N SER A 89 -4.11 11.16 -5.26
CA SER A 89 -3.56 11.99 -6.33
C SER A 89 -4.21 11.67 -7.68
N ASN A 90 -4.27 10.40 -8.05
CA ASN A 90 -4.90 9.97 -9.31
C ASN A 90 -6.40 10.28 -9.36
N LYS A 91 -7.07 10.26 -8.21
CA LYS A 91 -8.50 10.55 -8.11
C LYS A 91 -8.80 12.04 -8.22
N THR A 92 -7.91 12.90 -7.75
CA THR A 92 -8.15 14.34 -7.62
C THR A 92 -7.41 15.19 -8.64
N GLN A 93 -6.40 14.65 -9.31
CA GLN A 93 -5.59 15.37 -10.29
C GLN A 93 -5.74 14.75 -11.68
N PRO A 94 -5.71 15.54 -12.75
CA PRO A 94 -5.65 15.01 -14.11
C PRO A 94 -4.30 14.31 -14.35
N PHE A 95 -4.27 13.37 -15.27
CA PHE A 95 -3.09 12.53 -15.55
C PHE A 95 -1.76 13.30 -15.65
N PRO A 96 -1.67 14.45 -16.35
CA PRO A 96 -0.40 15.17 -16.49
C PRO A 96 0.17 15.72 -15.18
N THR A 97 -0.65 15.87 -14.15
CA THR A 97 -0.27 16.46 -12.85
C THR A 97 -0.50 15.53 -11.67
N ALA A 98 -0.85 14.27 -11.93
CA ALA A 98 -1.12 13.29 -10.87
C ALA A 98 0.15 12.79 -10.20
N ASP A 99 1.30 12.84 -10.89
CA ASP A 99 2.57 12.43 -10.31
C ASP A 99 3.09 13.47 -9.31
N TYR A 100 3.92 13.05 -8.41
CA TYR A 100 4.46 13.88 -7.33
C TYR A 100 5.94 13.59 -7.07
N ALA A 101 6.66 14.58 -6.53
CA ALA A 101 8.07 14.43 -6.25
C ALA A 101 8.33 13.41 -5.15
N THR A 102 9.39 12.62 -5.28
CA THR A 102 9.79 11.62 -4.28
C THR A 102 9.93 12.23 -2.87
N PHE A 103 10.47 13.42 -2.77
CA PHE A 103 10.57 14.15 -1.50
C PHE A 103 9.21 14.30 -0.81
N VAL A 104 8.17 14.66 -1.55
CA VAL A 104 6.82 14.80 -1.01
C VAL A 104 6.25 13.42 -0.62
N ALA A 105 6.50 12.41 -1.43
CA ALA A 105 6.07 11.04 -1.16
C ALA A 105 6.61 10.51 0.17
N GLU A 106 7.87 10.79 0.48
CA GLU A 106 8.50 10.29 1.71
C GLU A 106 8.09 11.05 2.97
N VAL A 107 7.51 12.23 2.83
CA VAL A 107 7.00 13.04 3.96
C VAL A 107 5.52 12.76 4.24
N ALA A 108 4.76 12.42 3.23
CA ALA A 108 3.30 12.23 3.30
C ALA A 108 2.85 10.96 4.09
#